data_1dbe4b87dd190eef9e7ea875c442d271
#
_entry.id   1dbe4b87dd190eef9e7ea875c442d271
#
_cell.length_a   1.000
_cell.length_b   1.000
_cell.length_c   1.000
_cell.angle_alpha   90.00
_cell.angle_beta   90.00
_cell.angle_gamma   90.00
#
_symmetry.space_group_name_H-M   'P 1'
#
loop_
_entity.id
_entity.type
_entity.pdbx_description
1 polymer ?
#
loop_
_entity_poly.entity_id
_entity_poly.type
_entity_poly.pdbx_seq_one_letter_code
_entity_poly.pdbx_strand_id
1 'polypeptide(L)'
;MVVRIGLYRMVSWVKHQLTARNTGGHGIHSPYLFEWVRMVMSDKNSYYAWRKIEECRNKMLSDNREVEFVDYGSGRVQGESGKVKTGSGDWRKVSDIAKSSLAKKKYAQMLARLVHWLGTSYSPENSSETACGLEFRGLNIVELGTSLGVTTAYLAAVDSRNKVVTYEGCPAVAKIAQANWKSLGINNIECKVGEIDVEKLDKELERVDVAFVDANHTYASTRAYINILFGKMHAKSVLVLDDIHHSAEMERAWREICDDERVTSTMDLYQMGLVFFDKHYWKRHYVMNN
;
A
#
# COMPACT_ATOMS: atom_id res chain seq x y z
N MET A 1 14.96 12.32 -19.37
CA MET A 1 14.42 11.19 -18.55
C MET A 1 12.93 11.38 -18.26
N VAL A 2 12.49 12.50 -17.72
CA VAL A 2 11.07 12.78 -17.34
C VAL A 2 10.09 12.60 -18.51
N VAL A 3 10.41 13.08 -19.72
CA VAL A 3 9.55 12.94 -20.92
C VAL A 3 9.33 11.46 -21.32
N ARG A 4 10.37 10.62 -21.17
CA ARG A 4 10.26 9.18 -21.49
C ARG A 4 9.36 8.44 -20.50
N ILE A 5 9.39 8.79 -19.22
CA ILE A 5 8.52 8.20 -18.19
C ILE A 5 7.05 8.61 -18.45
N GLY A 6 6.81 9.88 -18.77
CA GLY A 6 5.46 10.36 -19.09
C GLY A 6 4.83 9.64 -20.30
N LEU A 7 5.60 9.47 -21.37
CA LEU A 7 5.14 8.74 -22.57
C LEU A 7 4.90 7.24 -22.25
N TYR A 8 5.80 6.62 -21.49
CA TYR A 8 5.64 5.23 -21.06
C TYR A 8 4.34 5.04 -20.28
N ARG A 9 4.10 5.89 -19.27
CA ARG A 9 2.88 5.83 -18.44
C ARG A 9 1.59 6.02 -19.27
N MET A 10 1.62 6.91 -20.24
CA MET A 10 0.50 7.13 -21.16
C MET A 10 0.22 5.88 -22.01
N VAL A 11 1.24 5.28 -22.61
CA VAL A 11 1.10 4.07 -23.41
C VAL A 11 0.62 2.89 -22.55
N SER A 12 1.21 2.73 -21.38
CA SER A 12 0.81 1.69 -20.41
C SER A 12 -0.64 1.88 -19.96
N TRP A 13 -1.08 3.13 -19.72
CA TRP A 13 -2.47 3.43 -19.37
C TRP A 13 -3.44 3.06 -20.48
N VAL A 14 -3.13 3.43 -21.73
CA VAL A 14 -3.97 3.07 -22.90
C VAL A 14 -4.07 1.54 -23.02
N LYS A 15 -2.94 0.83 -22.91
CA LYS A 15 -2.90 -0.63 -22.93
C LYS A 15 -3.79 -1.22 -21.82
N HIS A 16 -3.67 -0.70 -20.61
CA HIS A 16 -4.50 -1.14 -19.47
C HIS A 16 -5.98 -0.94 -19.76
N GLN A 17 -6.41 0.24 -20.28
CA GLN A 17 -7.80 0.50 -20.63
C GLN A 17 -8.36 -0.51 -21.65
N LEU A 18 -7.54 -0.91 -22.63
CA LEU A 18 -7.93 -1.90 -23.64
C LEU A 18 -8.00 -3.33 -23.09
N THR A 19 -7.26 -3.63 -22.03
CA THR A 19 -7.20 -4.97 -21.42
C THR A 19 -8.09 -5.14 -20.19
N ALA A 20 -8.60 -4.07 -19.61
CA ALA A 20 -9.43 -4.08 -18.40
C ALA A 20 -10.83 -4.65 -18.64
N ARG A 21 -10.91 -5.99 -18.68
CA ARG A 21 -12.16 -6.74 -18.97
C ARG A 21 -12.96 -7.10 -17.72
N ASN A 22 -12.38 -6.97 -16.54
CA ASN A 22 -12.97 -7.45 -15.28
C ASN A 22 -13.58 -6.32 -14.44
N THR A 23 -13.73 -5.13 -15.00
CA THR A 23 -14.29 -3.95 -14.34
C THR A 23 -15.67 -4.25 -13.77
N GLY A 24 -15.91 -3.82 -12.51
CA GLY A 24 -17.17 -4.11 -11.81
C GLY A 24 -17.36 -5.59 -11.41
N GLY A 25 -16.30 -6.40 -11.47
CA GLY A 25 -16.37 -7.83 -11.13
C GLY A 25 -16.78 -8.73 -12.28
N HIS A 26 -16.88 -8.20 -13.51
CA HIS A 26 -17.24 -9.00 -14.67
C HIS A 26 -16.22 -10.12 -14.92
N GLY A 27 -16.70 -11.36 -15.11
CA GLY A 27 -15.83 -12.51 -15.33
C GLY A 27 -15.01 -12.98 -14.12
N ILE A 28 -15.29 -12.45 -12.93
CA ILE A 28 -14.71 -12.97 -11.68
C ILE A 28 -15.60 -14.09 -11.17
N HIS A 29 -15.12 -15.33 -11.27
CA HIS A 29 -15.85 -16.54 -10.87
C HIS A 29 -15.57 -16.96 -9.43
N SER A 30 -14.55 -16.41 -8.76
CA SER A 30 -14.30 -16.64 -7.34
C SER A 30 -15.31 -15.85 -6.51
N PRO A 31 -16.17 -16.50 -5.69
CA PRO A 31 -17.10 -15.79 -4.81
C PRO A 31 -16.39 -14.81 -3.86
N TYR A 32 -15.26 -15.23 -3.30
CA TYR A 32 -14.43 -14.41 -2.41
C TYR A 32 -13.92 -13.14 -3.09
N LEU A 33 -13.36 -13.26 -4.30
CA LEU A 33 -12.85 -12.10 -5.03
C LEU A 33 -13.99 -11.22 -5.57
N PHE A 34 -15.12 -11.81 -5.93
CA PHE A 34 -16.30 -11.05 -6.33
C PHE A 34 -16.89 -10.26 -5.16
N GLU A 35 -16.95 -10.86 -3.97
CA GLU A 35 -17.35 -10.17 -2.74
C GLU A 35 -16.38 -9.03 -2.42
N TRP A 36 -15.06 -9.26 -2.55
CA TRP A 36 -14.07 -8.22 -2.40
C TRP A 36 -14.34 -7.03 -3.33
N VAL A 37 -14.61 -7.26 -4.62
CA VAL A 37 -14.95 -6.17 -5.56
C VAL A 37 -16.19 -5.41 -5.08
N ARG A 38 -17.21 -6.09 -4.61
CA ARG A 38 -18.43 -5.45 -4.11
C ARG A 38 -18.21 -4.64 -2.85
N MET A 39 -17.52 -5.20 -1.87
CA MET A 39 -17.39 -4.63 -0.51
C MET A 39 -16.24 -3.62 -0.40
N VAL A 40 -15.21 -3.77 -1.22
CA VAL A 40 -14.00 -2.94 -1.13
C VAL A 40 -13.92 -1.90 -2.26
N MET A 41 -14.12 -2.32 -3.52
CA MET A 41 -14.00 -1.40 -4.65
C MET A 41 -15.28 -0.60 -4.89
N SER A 42 -16.44 -1.26 -4.86
CA SER A 42 -17.72 -0.64 -5.24
C SER A 42 -18.40 0.10 -4.08
N ASP A 43 -17.93 -0.07 -2.85
CA ASP A 43 -18.46 0.67 -1.71
C ASP A 43 -18.13 2.16 -1.81
N LYS A 44 -19.18 2.99 -1.80
CA LYS A 44 -19.12 4.45 -1.85
C LYS A 44 -19.40 5.11 -0.51
N ASN A 45 -19.57 4.33 0.56
CA ASN A 45 -19.86 4.85 1.88
C ASN A 45 -18.70 5.68 2.40
N SER A 46 -19.03 6.77 3.09
CA SER A 46 -18.08 7.64 3.78
C SER A 46 -18.11 7.33 5.26
N TYR A 47 -16.98 6.95 5.82
CA TYR A 47 -16.85 6.65 7.24
C TYR A 47 -16.47 7.91 8.02
N TYR A 48 -17.03 8.07 9.23
CA TYR A 48 -16.83 9.27 10.05
C TYR A 48 -15.35 9.57 10.35
N ALA A 49 -14.55 8.53 10.62
CA ALA A 49 -13.13 8.67 10.90
C ALA A 49 -12.35 9.32 9.73
N TRP A 50 -12.80 9.12 8.49
CA TRP A 50 -12.11 9.62 7.30
C TRP A 50 -12.16 11.14 7.17
N ARG A 51 -13.18 11.80 7.72
CA ARG A 51 -13.27 13.26 7.67
C ARG A 51 -12.07 13.92 8.34
N LYS A 52 -11.70 13.47 9.54
CA LYS A 52 -10.54 14.01 10.26
C LYS A 52 -9.22 13.73 9.53
N ILE A 53 -9.09 12.55 8.91
CA ILE A 53 -7.90 12.20 8.12
C ILE A 53 -7.80 13.10 6.88
N GLU A 54 -8.92 13.37 6.20
CA GLU A 54 -8.92 14.29 5.04
C GLU A 54 -8.69 15.76 5.44
N GLU A 55 -9.14 16.19 6.61
CA GLU A 55 -8.76 17.49 7.16
C GLU A 55 -7.24 17.58 7.42
N CYS A 56 -6.63 16.48 7.91
CA CYS A 56 -5.19 16.38 8.07
C CYS A 56 -4.48 16.41 6.70
N ARG A 57 -4.96 15.67 5.70
CA ARG A 57 -4.45 15.72 4.32
C ARG A 57 -4.46 17.15 3.77
N ASN A 58 -5.57 17.87 3.92
CA ASN A 58 -5.70 19.24 3.42
C ASN A 58 -4.75 20.20 4.11
N LYS A 59 -4.50 20.03 5.41
CA LYS A 59 -3.47 20.78 6.13
C LYS A 59 -2.07 20.54 5.54
N MET A 60 -1.71 19.29 5.23
CA MET A 60 -0.41 18.97 4.62
C MET A 60 -0.28 19.58 3.22
N LEU A 61 -1.34 19.55 2.41
CA LEU A 61 -1.35 20.14 1.06
C LEU A 61 -1.18 21.67 1.05
N SER A 62 -1.46 22.34 2.16
CA SER A 62 -1.31 23.80 2.34
C SER A 62 -0.12 24.18 3.22
N ASP A 63 0.65 23.24 3.74
CA ASP A 63 1.73 23.49 4.68
C ASP A 63 3.01 23.91 3.94
N ASN A 64 3.39 25.19 4.10
CA ASN A 64 4.57 25.76 3.46
C ASN A 64 5.85 25.66 4.30
N ARG A 65 5.83 24.98 5.44
CA ARG A 65 7.05 24.72 6.21
C ARG A 65 8.02 23.89 5.39
N GLU A 66 9.29 24.27 5.44
CA GLU A 66 10.37 23.52 4.79
C GLU A 66 10.98 22.53 5.77
N VAL A 67 11.29 21.35 5.29
CA VAL A 67 11.93 20.28 6.05
C VAL A 67 13.11 19.73 5.27
N GLU A 68 14.14 19.30 5.98
CA GLU A 68 15.26 18.60 5.38
C GLU A 68 14.79 17.23 4.88
N PHE A 69 14.81 17.05 3.56
CA PHE A 69 14.32 15.85 2.91
C PHE A 69 15.49 14.97 2.47
N VAL A 70 15.50 13.73 2.96
CA VAL A 70 16.45 12.71 2.54
C VAL A 70 15.70 11.70 1.70
N ASP A 71 16.08 11.57 0.43
CA ASP A 71 15.46 10.63 -0.51
C ASP A 71 16.23 9.31 -0.53
N TYR A 72 15.65 8.27 0.01
CA TYR A 72 16.18 6.90 -0.03
C TYR A 72 15.59 6.07 -1.18
N GLY A 73 14.61 6.58 -1.92
CA GLY A 73 13.78 5.76 -2.80
C GLY A 73 13.65 6.16 -4.25
N SER A 74 13.85 7.41 -4.63
CA SER A 74 13.65 7.82 -6.01
C SER A 74 14.96 7.82 -6.78
N GLY A 75 15.52 6.62 -7.06
CA GLY A 75 16.45 6.40 -8.17
C GLY A 75 17.45 7.52 -8.50
N ARG A 76 18.18 8.04 -7.53
CA ARG A 76 19.45 8.69 -7.88
C ARG A 76 20.38 7.58 -8.38
N VAL A 77 20.55 7.55 -9.70
CA VAL A 77 21.62 6.80 -10.37
C VAL A 77 22.87 6.91 -9.49
N GLN A 78 23.35 5.77 -8.99
CA GLN A 78 24.64 5.69 -8.37
C GLN A 78 25.63 6.33 -9.35
N GLY A 79 26.14 7.52 -9.00
CA GLY A 79 27.32 8.04 -9.70
C GLY A 79 28.43 7.01 -9.52
N GLU A 80 29.29 6.85 -10.53
CA GLU A 80 30.34 5.84 -10.67
C GLU A 80 31.34 5.69 -9.51
N SER A 81 31.05 6.20 -8.33
CA SER A 81 31.91 6.12 -7.14
C SER A 81 31.24 5.63 -5.87
N GLY A 82 30.22 4.79 -5.93
CA GLY A 82 29.76 3.98 -4.75
C GLY A 82 29.56 4.72 -3.41
N LYS A 83 29.63 6.04 -3.36
CA LYS A 83 29.40 6.85 -2.17
C LYS A 83 28.03 7.50 -2.27
N VAL A 84 27.09 7.02 -1.46
CA VAL A 84 25.91 7.79 -1.07
C VAL A 84 26.40 9.16 -0.62
N LYS A 85 26.05 10.23 -1.34
CA LYS A 85 26.25 11.59 -0.85
C LYS A 85 25.29 11.81 0.33
N THR A 86 25.65 11.30 1.48
CA THR A 86 25.13 11.75 2.76
C THR A 86 25.66 13.16 2.98
N GLY A 87 24.84 14.20 2.78
CA GLY A 87 25.25 15.49 3.26
C GLY A 87 25.01 16.74 2.43
N SER A 88 23.88 16.86 1.75
CA SER A 88 23.18 18.15 1.62
C SER A 88 21.71 17.84 1.59
N GLY A 89 21.03 18.04 2.73
CA GLY A 89 19.60 17.90 2.82
C GLY A 89 18.94 18.79 1.76
N ASP A 90 18.16 18.17 0.88
CA ASP A 90 17.32 18.90 -0.06
C ASP A 90 16.14 19.44 0.73
N TRP A 91 16.02 20.76 0.85
CA TRP A 91 14.92 21.39 1.58
C TRP A 91 13.65 21.36 0.74
N ARG A 92 12.60 20.74 1.23
CA ARG A 92 11.31 20.65 0.53
C ARG A 92 10.17 21.16 1.40
N LYS A 93 9.21 21.83 0.77
CA LYS A 93 7.97 22.19 1.44
C LYS A 93 7.14 20.95 1.71
N VAL A 94 6.52 20.89 2.89
CA VAL A 94 5.59 19.81 3.24
C VAL A 94 4.48 19.68 2.20
N SER A 95 3.96 20.81 1.69
CA SER A 95 2.94 20.82 0.63
C SER A 95 3.40 20.18 -0.68
N ASP A 96 4.70 20.26 -1.03
CA ASP A 96 5.22 19.66 -2.25
C ASP A 96 5.45 18.16 -2.07
N ILE A 97 5.89 17.74 -0.87
CA ILE A 97 5.91 16.32 -0.48
C ILE A 97 4.49 15.76 -0.53
N ALA A 98 3.52 16.45 0.06
CA ALA A 98 2.12 16.02 0.06
C ALA A 98 1.53 15.83 -1.34
N LYS A 99 1.81 16.74 -2.28
CA LYS A 99 1.33 16.66 -3.67
C LYS A 99 1.94 15.50 -4.44
N SER A 100 3.19 15.13 -4.14
CA SER A 100 3.94 14.11 -4.88
C SER A 100 3.80 12.71 -4.29
N SER A 101 3.59 12.56 -2.97
CA SER A 101 3.70 11.27 -2.28
C SER A 101 2.41 10.79 -1.61
N LEU A 102 1.37 11.63 -1.45
CA LEU A 102 0.15 11.15 -0.84
C LEU A 102 -0.69 10.35 -1.84
N ALA A 103 -1.00 9.11 -1.49
CA ALA A 103 -1.94 8.29 -2.25
C ALA A 103 -3.26 9.03 -2.46
N LYS A 104 -3.86 8.91 -3.64
CA LYS A 104 -5.15 9.54 -3.94
C LYS A 104 -6.20 9.04 -2.95
N LYS A 105 -7.09 9.95 -2.52
CA LYS A 105 -8.16 9.67 -1.55
C LYS A 105 -8.88 8.35 -1.81
N LYS A 106 -9.27 8.09 -3.08
CA LYS A 106 -10.00 6.87 -3.44
C LYS A 106 -9.23 5.58 -3.11
N TYR A 107 -7.90 5.57 -3.29
CA TYR A 107 -7.05 4.41 -3.03
C TYR A 107 -6.81 4.24 -1.52
N ALA A 108 -6.54 5.31 -0.79
CA ALA A 108 -6.40 5.24 0.67
C ALA A 108 -7.69 4.73 1.34
N GLN A 109 -8.85 5.17 0.86
CA GLN A 109 -10.16 4.68 1.31
C GLN A 109 -10.40 3.23 0.91
N MET A 110 -9.97 2.81 -0.28
CA MET A 110 -10.04 1.41 -0.70
C MET A 110 -9.18 0.51 0.20
N LEU A 111 -7.97 0.95 0.56
CA LEU A 111 -7.12 0.23 1.51
C LEU A 111 -7.77 0.11 2.90
N ALA A 112 -8.41 1.16 3.40
CA ALA A 112 -9.15 1.09 4.66
C ALA A 112 -10.33 0.10 4.58
N ARG A 113 -11.08 0.09 3.48
CA ARG A 113 -12.16 -0.89 3.26
C ARG A 113 -11.62 -2.32 3.14
N LEU A 114 -10.45 -2.51 2.50
CA LEU A 114 -9.77 -3.80 2.45
C LEU A 114 -9.44 -4.31 3.87
N VAL A 115 -8.85 -3.46 4.71
CA VAL A 115 -8.53 -3.79 6.10
C VAL A 115 -9.82 -4.13 6.89
N HIS A 116 -10.86 -3.34 6.72
CA HIS A 116 -12.16 -3.60 7.35
C HIS A 116 -12.74 -4.95 6.92
N TRP A 117 -12.77 -5.20 5.62
CA TRP A 117 -13.30 -6.44 5.06
C TRP A 117 -12.55 -7.67 5.54
N LEU A 118 -11.20 -7.62 5.58
CA LEU A 118 -10.38 -8.73 6.09
C LEU A 118 -10.57 -8.96 7.59
N GLY A 119 -10.74 -7.88 8.37
CA GLY A 119 -10.95 -7.97 9.82
C GLY A 119 -12.33 -8.49 10.21
N THR A 120 -13.34 -8.30 9.33
CA THR A 120 -14.74 -8.70 9.56
C THR A 120 -15.14 -9.96 8.80
N SER A 121 -14.26 -10.53 7.96
CA SER A 121 -14.58 -11.71 7.18
C SER A 121 -14.99 -12.88 8.08
N TYR A 122 -16.18 -13.38 7.82
CA TYR A 122 -16.86 -14.47 8.54
C TYR A 122 -15.96 -15.69 8.73
N SER A 123 -15.78 -16.12 9.99
CA SER A 123 -15.21 -17.42 10.31
C SER A 123 -16.37 -18.40 10.57
N PRO A 124 -16.55 -19.43 9.72
CA PRO A 124 -17.59 -20.45 9.95
C PRO A 124 -17.42 -21.22 11.25
N GLU A 125 -16.21 -21.17 11.84
CA GLU A 125 -15.88 -21.89 13.07
C GLU A 125 -16.48 -21.29 14.34
N ASN A 126 -17.02 -20.06 14.28
CA ASN A 126 -17.62 -19.35 15.41
C ASN A 126 -19.14 -19.12 15.26
N SER A 127 -19.81 -19.86 14.40
CA SER A 127 -21.28 -19.84 14.31
C SER A 127 -21.93 -20.62 15.46
N SER A 128 -21.75 -20.17 16.68
CA SER A 128 -22.77 -20.44 17.72
C SER A 128 -23.98 -19.55 17.39
N GLU A 129 -25.15 -20.13 17.34
CA GLU A 129 -26.43 -19.57 16.86
C GLU A 129 -26.97 -18.33 17.60
N THR A 130 -26.14 -17.62 18.34
CA THR A 130 -26.55 -16.46 19.11
C THR A 130 -25.69 -15.26 18.79
N ALA A 131 -26.33 -14.32 18.16
CA ALA A 131 -25.91 -12.94 17.91
C ALA A 131 -25.30 -12.66 16.55
N CYS A 132 -25.91 -11.72 15.91
CA CYS A 132 -25.44 -10.85 14.84
C CYS A 132 -24.16 -10.07 15.26
N GLY A 133 -23.07 -10.76 15.62
CA GLY A 133 -21.82 -10.20 16.07
C GLY A 133 -20.70 -10.53 15.07
N LEU A 134 -20.53 -9.69 14.04
CA LEU A 134 -19.28 -9.65 13.27
C LEU A 134 -18.18 -9.18 14.22
N GLU A 135 -17.48 -10.10 14.86
CA GLU A 135 -16.31 -9.75 15.65
C GLU A 135 -15.16 -9.33 14.71
N PHE A 136 -14.69 -8.11 14.85
CA PHE A 136 -13.50 -7.67 14.14
C PHE A 136 -12.26 -8.33 14.75
N ARG A 137 -11.49 -9.01 13.91
CA ARG A 137 -10.17 -9.54 14.28
C ARG A 137 -9.10 -8.48 14.02
N GLY A 138 -8.31 -8.11 15.03
CA GLY A 138 -7.13 -7.25 14.84
C GLY A 138 -6.17 -7.86 13.81
N LEU A 139 -5.66 -7.02 12.92
CA LEU A 139 -4.77 -7.41 11.82
C LEU A 139 -3.35 -6.89 12.06
N ASN A 140 -2.35 -7.66 11.63
CA ASN A 140 -0.97 -7.24 11.51
C ASN A 140 -0.78 -6.62 10.11
N ILE A 141 -0.55 -5.32 10.08
CA ILE A 141 -0.45 -4.53 8.85
C ILE A 141 0.97 -3.98 8.74
N VAL A 142 1.57 -4.15 7.58
CA VAL A 142 2.90 -3.60 7.25
C VAL A 142 2.76 -2.62 6.11
N GLU A 143 3.34 -1.44 6.26
CA GLU A 143 3.44 -0.42 5.22
C GLU A 143 4.91 -0.08 4.97
N LEU A 144 5.36 -0.20 3.73
CA LEU A 144 6.67 0.25 3.30
C LEU A 144 6.49 1.55 2.51
N GLY A 145 6.95 2.68 3.10
CA GLY A 145 6.70 4.03 2.57
C GLY A 145 5.57 4.74 3.30
N THR A 146 5.90 5.36 4.44
CA THR A 146 4.94 6.10 5.29
C THR A 146 4.59 7.45 4.71
N SER A 147 5.58 8.15 4.18
CA SER A 147 5.47 9.56 3.79
C SER A 147 4.89 10.41 4.96
N LEU A 148 3.92 11.28 4.72
CA LEU A 148 3.27 12.12 5.74
C LEU A 148 2.24 11.36 6.60
N GLY A 149 2.14 10.04 6.47
CA GLY A 149 1.36 9.15 7.33
C GLY A 149 -0.15 9.18 7.13
N VAL A 150 -0.63 9.70 5.99
CA VAL A 150 -2.08 9.77 5.72
C VAL A 150 -2.64 8.38 5.39
N THR A 151 -1.97 7.59 4.56
CA THR A 151 -2.38 6.21 4.25
C THR A 151 -2.31 5.35 5.50
N THR A 152 -1.23 5.46 6.26
CA THR A 152 -1.07 4.78 7.56
C THR A 152 -2.24 5.09 8.51
N ALA A 153 -2.66 6.36 8.58
CA ALA A 153 -3.81 6.77 9.39
C ALA A 153 -5.11 6.09 8.94
N TYR A 154 -5.32 5.94 7.62
CA TYR A 154 -6.46 5.20 7.10
C TYR A 154 -6.44 3.72 7.50
N LEU A 155 -5.29 3.06 7.40
CA LEU A 155 -5.12 1.65 7.77
C LEU A 155 -5.37 1.43 9.28
N ALA A 156 -4.80 2.30 10.11
CA ALA A 156 -4.86 2.19 11.57
C ALA A 156 -6.22 2.56 12.16
N ALA A 157 -6.91 3.55 11.58
CA ALA A 157 -8.19 4.05 12.08
C ALA A 157 -9.37 3.09 11.84
N VAL A 158 -9.18 1.99 11.10
CA VAL A 158 -10.23 0.99 10.87
C VAL A 158 -10.64 0.33 12.18
N ASP A 159 -9.67 -0.09 12.98
CA ASP A 159 -9.89 -0.66 14.31
C ASP A 159 -8.63 -0.52 15.18
N SER A 160 -8.81 -0.16 16.44
CA SER A 160 -7.70 0.03 17.39
C SER A 160 -6.95 -1.26 17.75
N ARG A 161 -7.53 -2.44 17.47
CA ARG A 161 -6.89 -3.75 17.64
C ARG A 161 -5.89 -4.09 16.53
N ASN A 162 -5.91 -3.36 15.41
CA ASN A 162 -4.89 -3.50 14.37
C ASN A 162 -3.52 -3.10 14.92
N LYS A 163 -2.49 -3.80 14.48
CA LYS A 163 -1.09 -3.43 14.69
C LYS A 163 -0.52 -2.98 13.36
N VAL A 164 -0.21 -1.70 13.22
CA VAL A 164 0.37 -1.14 12.01
C VAL A 164 1.84 -0.84 12.23
N VAL A 165 2.70 -1.50 11.47
CA VAL A 165 4.13 -1.19 11.41
C VAL A 165 4.41 -0.52 10.09
N THR A 166 4.98 0.69 10.12
CA THR A 166 5.26 1.47 8.91
C THR A 166 6.72 1.93 8.90
N TYR A 167 7.29 1.99 7.70
CA TYR A 167 8.71 2.31 7.49
C TYR A 167 8.85 3.61 6.69
N GLU A 168 9.63 4.57 7.24
CA GLU A 168 9.90 5.86 6.60
C GLU A 168 11.39 6.16 6.61
N GLY A 169 11.95 6.39 5.42
CA GLY A 169 13.37 6.69 5.26
C GLY A 169 13.74 8.04 5.88
N CYS A 170 12.96 9.08 5.62
CA CYS A 170 13.28 10.45 6.00
C CYS A 170 12.84 10.79 7.44
N PRO A 171 13.77 11.04 8.39
CA PRO A 171 13.40 11.34 9.78
C PRO A 171 12.51 12.58 9.96
N ALA A 172 12.70 13.60 9.11
CA ALA A 172 11.89 14.82 9.19
C ALA A 172 10.43 14.55 8.76
N VAL A 173 10.24 13.74 7.73
CA VAL A 173 8.91 13.31 7.24
C VAL A 173 8.23 12.42 8.27
N ALA A 174 8.96 11.45 8.83
CA ALA A 174 8.46 10.57 9.88
C ALA A 174 7.95 11.35 11.12
N LYS A 175 8.66 12.40 11.54
CA LYS A 175 8.21 13.28 12.63
C LYS A 175 6.87 13.94 12.33
N ILE A 176 6.64 14.36 11.08
CA ILE A 176 5.36 14.95 10.67
C ILE A 176 4.27 13.89 10.71
N ALA A 177 4.52 12.71 10.18
CA ALA A 177 3.57 11.59 10.22
C ALA A 177 3.15 11.25 11.66
N GLN A 178 4.12 11.11 12.57
CA GLN A 178 3.85 10.86 13.99
C GLN A 178 3.04 11.98 14.66
N ALA A 179 3.33 13.25 14.33
CA ALA A 179 2.55 14.39 14.83
C ALA A 179 1.11 14.35 14.29
N ASN A 180 0.91 13.96 13.03
CA ASN A 180 -0.40 13.79 12.43
C ASN A 180 -1.21 12.72 13.17
N TRP A 181 -0.66 11.52 13.39
CA TRP A 181 -1.35 10.43 14.11
C TRP A 181 -1.70 10.82 15.53
N LYS A 182 -0.78 11.48 16.23
CA LYS A 182 -1.04 12.02 17.58
C LYS A 182 -2.22 12.99 17.58
N SER A 183 -2.29 13.88 16.60
CA SER A 183 -3.39 14.84 16.46
C SER A 183 -4.74 14.19 16.14
N LEU A 184 -4.70 13.02 15.47
CA LEU A 184 -5.87 12.22 15.14
C LEU A 184 -6.29 11.27 16.27
N GLY A 185 -5.48 11.13 17.35
CA GLY A 185 -5.71 10.19 18.44
C GLY A 185 -5.47 8.73 18.07
N ILE A 186 -4.64 8.46 17.05
CA ILE A 186 -4.31 7.11 16.57
C ILE A 186 -3.04 6.63 17.29
N ASN A 187 -3.11 5.51 18.02
CA ASN A 187 -2.05 5.05 18.90
C ASN A 187 -1.55 3.62 18.58
N ASN A 188 -2.10 2.97 17.57
CA ASN A 188 -1.80 1.60 17.17
C ASN A 188 -0.83 1.52 15.97
N ILE A 189 0.08 2.49 15.86
CA ILE A 189 1.08 2.60 14.80
C ILE A 189 2.47 2.59 15.41
N GLU A 190 3.33 1.71 14.90
CA GLU A 190 4.77 1.73 15.13
C GLU A 190 5.49 2.23 13.88
N CYS A 191 6.25 3.31 13.99
CA CYS A 191 7.00 3.89 12.88
C CYS A 191 8.49 3.58 13.02
N LYS A 192 9.01 2.82 12.07
CA LYS A 192 10.44 2.53 11.91
C LYS A 192 11.06 3.60 11.02
N VAL A 193 12.04 4.33 11.54
CA VAL A 193 12.66 5.47 10.86
C VAL A 193 14.04 5.09 10.34
N GLY A 194 14.32 5.38 9.08
CA GLY A 194 15.57 5.12 8.38
C GLY A 194 15.37 4.24 7.15
N GLU A 195 16.48 3.98 6.45
CA GLU A 195 16.48 3.10 5.29
C GLU A 195 15.93 1.71 5.63
N ILE A 196 15.14 1.13 4.73
CA ILE A 196 14.60 -0.21 4.92
C ILE A 196 15.73 -1.22 4.73
N ASP A 197 16.20 -1.75 5.85
CA ASP A 197 17.15 -2.85 5.89
C ASP A 197 16.41 -4.18 5.69
N VAL A 198 16.74 -4.88 4.61
CA VAL A 198 16.08 -6.12 4.18
C VAL A 198 16.23 -7.24 5.21
N GLU A 199 17.44 -7.36 5.80
CA GLU A 199 17.70 -8.41 6.82
C GLU A 199 16.97 -8.13 8.13
N LYS A 200 16.88 -6.86 8.50
CA LYS A 200 16.16 -6.43 9.68
C LYS A 200 14.65 -6.59 9.50
N LEU A 201 14.14 -6.23 8.32
CA LEU A 201 12.74 -6.43 7.93
C LEU A 201 12.34 -7.90 8.09
N ASP A 202 13.16 -8.84 7.59
CA ASP A 202 12.89 -10.27 7.70
C ASP A 202 12.85 -10.77 9.14
N LYS A 203 13.76 -10.27 10.01
CA LYS A 203 13.82 -10.65 11.42
C LYS A 203 12.69 -10.07 12.27
N GLU A 204 12.23 -8.86 11.95
CA GLU A 204 11.20 -8.15 12.73
C GLU A 204 9.78 -8.58 12.39
N LEU A 205 9.54 -9.03 11.14
CA LEU A 205 8.22 -9.45 10.71
C LEU A 205 7.99 -10.93 11.01
N GLU A 206 6.89 -11.24 11.71
CA GLU A 206 6.45 -12.61 11.95
C GLU A 206 5.35 -13.02 10.97
N ARG A 207 4.17 -12.50 11.16
CA ARG A 207 2.98 -12.78 10.35
C ARG A 207 2.35 -11.49 9.87
N VAL A 208 2.03 -11.42 8.60
CA VAL A 208 1.44 -10.23 7.95
C VAL A 208 0.07 -10.60 7.38
N ASP A 209 -0.96 -9.87 7.76
CA ASP A 209 -2.31 -10.00 7.19
C ASP A 209 -2.47 -9.07 5.99
N VAL A 210 -1.96 -7.85 6.07
CA VAL A 210 -1.97 -6.87 4.98
C VAL A 210 -0.58 -6.25 4.83
N ALA A 211 -0.05 -6.24 3.61
CA ALA A 211 1.13 -5.45 3.27
C ALA A 211 0.78 -4.40 2.22
N PHE A 212 1.17 -3.16 2.47
CA PHE A 212 1.13 -2.08 1.47
C PHE A 212 2.56 -1.65 1.16
N VAL A 213 2.97 -1.76 -0.10
CA VAL A 213 4.33 -1.45 -0.56
C VAL A 213 4.27 -0.26 -1.50
N ASP A 214 4.76 0.87 -1.01
CA ASP A 214 4.84 2.17 -1.69
C ASP A 214 6.23 2.80 -1.44
N ALA A 215 7.27 2.02 -1.69
CA ALA A 215 8.64 2.41 -1.43
C ALA A 215 9.58 2.07 -2.59
N ASN A 216 10.55 2.97 -2.83
CA ASN A 216 11.71 2.80 -3.71
C ASN A 216 11.45 2.55 -5.22
N HIS A 217 10.31 2.20 -5.68
CA HIS A 217 9.86 1.98 -7.07
C HIS A 217 10.96 1.52 -8.07
N THR A 218 11.94 0.75 -7.59
CA THR A 218 12.96 0.08 -8.41
C THR A 218 12.70 -1.41 -8.43
N TYR A 219 13.09 -2.09 -9.52
CA TYR A 219 12.95 -3.54 -9.63
C TYR A 219 13.64 -4.28 -8.47
N ALA A 220 14.89 -3.93 -8.17
CA ALA A 220 15.69 -4.65 -7.17
C ALA A 220 15.09 -4.53 -5.76
N SER A 221 14.77 -3.32 -5.32
CA SER A 221 14.19 -3.10 -3.98
C SER A 221 12.81 -3.74 -3.87
N THR A 222 11.96 -3.57 -4.88
CA THR A 222 10.63 -4.18 -4.89
C THR A 222 10.71 -5.70 -4.77
N ARG A 223 11.59 -6.36 -5.54
CA ARG A 223 11.76 -7.82 -5.47
C ARG A 223 12.30 -8.28 -4.11
N ALA A 224 13.23 -7.54 -3.51
CA ALA A 224 13.75 -7.84 -2.18
C ALA A 224 12.64 -7.80 -1.12
N TYR A 225 11.86 -6.71 -1.09
CA TYR A 225 10.76 -6.56 -0.14
C TYR A 225 9.68 -7.63 -0.34
N ILE A 226 9.27 -7.89 -1.57
CA ILE A 226 8.24 -8.87 -1.89
C ILE A 226 8.66 -10.28 -1.48
N ASN A 227 9.92 -10.68 -1.68
CA ASN A 227 10.39 -12.00 -1.27
C ASN A 227 10.28 -12.22 0.24
N ILE A 228 10.60 -11.20 1.05
CA ILE A 228 10.43 -11.26 2.51
C ILE A 228 8.94 -11.33 2.86
N LEU A 229 8.15 -10.40 2.35
CA LEU A 229 6.72 -10.32 2.65
C LEU A 229 6.00 -11.63 2.31
N PHE A 230 6.31 -12.23 1.18
CA PHE A 230 5.72 -13.53 0.78
C PHE A 230 6.03 -14.66 1.77
N GLY A 231 7.18 -14.62 2.44
CA GLY A 231 7.54 -15.56 3.51
C GLY A 231 6.73 -15.36 4.81
N LYS A 232 6.14 -14.19 4.99
CA LYS A 232 5.36 -13.81 6.19
C LYS A 232 3.86 -13.85 5.97
N MET A 233 3.41 -14.03 4.73
CA MET A 233 2.00 -14.05 4.35
C MET A 233 1.40 -15.46 4.43
N HIS A 234 0.10 -15.51 4.60
CA HIS A 234 -0.71 -16.72 4.69
C HIS A 234 -1.90 -16.66 3.70
N ALA A 235 -2.67 -17.73 3.61
CA ALA A 235 -3.76 -17.86 2.63
C ALA A 235 -4.77 -16.69 2.63
N LYS A 236 -5.02 -16.07 3.78
CA LYS A 236 -5.97 -14.95 3.91
C LYS A 236 -5.30 -13.58 3.82
N SER A 237 -3.99 -13.51 3.60
CA SER A 237 -3.28 -12.24 3.47
C SER A 237 -3.54 -11.57 2.13
N VAL A 238 -3.40 -10.26 2.11
CA VAL A 238 -3.40 -9.47 0.86
C VAL A 238 -2.19 -8.56 0.84
N LEU A 239 -1.44 -8.61 -0.26
CA LEU A 239 -0.38 -7.64 -0.54
C LEU A 239 -0.88 -6.65 -1.58
N VAL A 240 -0.64 -5.37 -1.34
CA VAL A 240 -0.90 -4.28 -2.28
C VAL A 240 0.42 -3.62 -2.64
N LEU A 241 0.73 -3.59 -3.94
CA LEU A 241 1.90 -2.91 -4.49
C LEU A 241 1.44 -1.66 -5.22
N ASP A 242 1.97 -0.49 -4.86
CA ASP A 242 1.67 0.76 -5.57
C ASP A 242 2.54 0.93 -6.82
N ASP A 243 2.09 1.80 -7.71
CA ASP A 243 2.79 2.23 -8.91
C ASP A 243 3.31 1.09 -9.83
N ILE A 244 2.53 -0.01 -9.97
CA ILE A 244 2.91 -1.21 -10.76
C ILE A 244 3.20 -0.92 -12.24
N HIS A 245 2.69 0.19 -12.78
CA HIS A 245 2.92 0.64 -14.16
C HIS A 245 3.71 1.96 -14.22
N HIS A 246 4.42 2.33 -13.15
CA HIS A 246 5.21 3.56 -13.10
C HIS A 246 6.37 3.56 -14.10
N SER A 247 7.03 2.43 -14.27
CA SER A 247 8.18 2.23 -15.13
C SER A 247 8.23 0.81 -15.69
N ALA A 248 9.08 0.60 -16.70
CA ALA A 248 9.33 -0.75 -17.23
C ALA A 248 9.89 -1.72 -16.18
N GLU A 249 10.67 -1.21 -15.20
CA GLU A 249 11.18 -1.99 -14.09
C GLU A 249 10.06 -2.45 -13.15
N MET A 250 9.16 -1.56 -12.78
CA MET A 250 8.00 -1.89 -11.95
C MET A 250 7.03 -2.84 -12.65
N GLU A 251 6.78 -2.65 -13.96
CA GLU A 251 5.96 -3.56 -14.75
C GLU A 251 6.61 -4.97 -14.86
N ARG A 252 7.95 -5.02 -14.94
CA ARG A 252 8.68 -6.29 -14.89
C ARG A 252 8.51 -6.95 -13.52
N ALA A 253 8.71 -6.21 -12.42
CA ALA A 253 8.52 -6.72 -11.07
C ALA A 253 7.09 -7.24 -10.87
N TRP A 254 6.10 -6.49 -11.32
CA TRP A 254 4.69 -6.88 -11.25
C TRP A 254 4.39 -8.19 -12.00
N ARG A 255 4.89 -8.34 -13.23
CA ARG A 255 4.73 -9.60 -13.99
C ARG A 255 5.34 -10.80 -13.26
N GLU A 256 6.56 -10.66 -12.76
CA GLU A 256 7.22 -11.74 -12.00
C GLU A 256 6.49 -12.07 -10.69
N ILE A 257 5.84 -11.09 -10.04
CA ILE A 257 4.98 -11.32 -8.89
C ILE A 257 3.73 -12.10 -9.31
N CYS A 258 3.10 -11.73 -10.42
CA CYS A 258 1.95 -12.47 -10.96
C CYS A 258 2.27 -13.92 -11.28
N ASP A 259 3.48 -14.20 -11.78
CA ASP A 259 3.91 -15.54 -12.18
C ASP A 259 4.39 -16.40 -11.00
N ASP A 260 4.65 -15.81 -9.84
CA ASP A 260 5.15 -16.53 -8.64
C ASP A 260 4.18 -17.66 -8.24
N GLU A 261 4.71 -18.84 -7.93
CA GLU A 261 3.91 -20.02 -7.57
C GLU A 261 3.14 -19.89 -6.25
N ARG A 262 3.57 -19.00 -5.37
CA ARG A 262 2.89 -18.66 -4.10
C ARG A 262 1.62 -17.86 -4.34
N VAL A 263 1.53 -17.15 -5.46
CA VAL A 263 0.43 -16.27 -5.82
C VAL A 263 -0.68 -17.07 -6.52
N THR A 264 -1.91 -16.89 -6.07
CA THR A 264 -3.08 -17.56 -6.66
C THR A 264 -3.89 -16.61 -7.53
N SER A 265 -4.13 -15.40 -7.08
CA SER A 265 -4.86 -14.41 -7.88
C SER A 265 -4.24 -13.04 -7.75
N THR A 266 -4.35 -12.23 -8.79
CA THR A 266 -3.97 -10.82 -8.76
C THR A 266 -5.04 -9.95 -9.37
N MET A 267 -5.09 -8.69 -8.92
CA MET A 267 -5.93 -7.65 -9.52
C MET A 267 -5.05 -6.45 -9.87
N ASP A 268 -5.01 -6.12 -11.14
CA ASP A 268 -4.34 -4.94 -11.68
C ASP A 268 -5.35 -3.80 -11.81
N LEU A 269 -5.18 -2.76 -11.00
CA LEU A 269 -6.01 -1.54 -11.00
C LEU A 269 -5.30 -0.35 -11.67
N TYR A 270 -4.28 -0.60 -12.46
CA TYR A 270 -3.35 0.34 -13.05
C TYR A 270 -2.41 1.00 -12.05
N GLN A 271 -2.94 1.75 -11.08
CA GLN A 271 -2.12 2.41 -10.05
C GLN A 271 -1.58 1.39 -9.05
N MET A 272 -2.40 0.44 -8.65
CA MET A 272 -2.09 -0.56 -7.64
C MET A 272 -2.33 -1.97 -8.16
N GLY A 273 -1.48 -2.90 -7.73
CA GLY A 273 -1.67 -4.33 -7.90
C GLY A 273 -1.99 -4.99 -6.56
N LEU A 274 -3.02 -5.83 -6.54
CA LEU A 274 -3.34 -6.64 -5.37
C LEU A 274 -2.95 -8.10 -5.63
N VAL A 275 -2.44 -8.76 -4.59
CA VAL A 275 -1.95 -10.14 -4.62
C VAL A 275 -2.63 -10.95 -3.53
N PHE A 276 -3.16 -12.12 -3.91
CA PHE A 276 -3.88 -13.05 -3.05
C PHE A 276 -3.19 -14.42 -3.04
N PHE A 277 -3.28 -15.15 -1.91
CA PHE A 277 -2.48 -16.35 -1.63
C PHE A 277 -3.31 -17.61 -1.35
N ASP A 278 -4.63 -17.55 -1.39
CA ASP A 278 -5.48 -18.70 -1.04
C ASP A 278 -5.45 -19.78 -2.13
N LYS A 279 -4.79 -20.88 -1.84
CA LYS A 279 -4.59 -22.01 -2.76
C LYS A 279 -5.88 -22.79 -3.11
N HIS A 280 -7.00 -22.49 -2.47
CA HIS A 280 -8.29 -23.05 -2.86
C HIS A 280 -8.83 -22.43 -4.15
N TYR A 281 -8.23 -21.34 -4.62
CA TYR A 281 -8.63 -20.68 -5.86
C TYR A 281 -7.67 -20.95 -6.99
N TRP A 282 -8.21 -21.00 -8.23
CA TRP A 282 -7.42 -21.14 -9.44
C TRP A 282 -6.55 -19.90 -9.68
N LYS A 283 -5.34 -20.11 -10.17
CA LYS A 283 -4.43 -19.02 -10.55
C LYS A 283 -5.09 -18.15 -11.63
N ARG A 284 -5.33 -16.87 -11.33
CA ARG A 284 -5.99 -15.92 -12.22
C ARG A 284 -5.46 -14.50 -12.05
N HIS A 285 -5.36 -13.80 -13.18
CA HIS A 285 -4.98 -12.39 -13.23
C HIS A 285 -6.14 -11.58 -13.77
N TYR A 286 -6.61 -10.62 -13.00
CA TYR A 286 -7.73 -9.76 -13.35
C TYR A 286 -7.22 -8.35 -13.62
N VAL A 287 -7.67 -7.74 -14.73
CA VAL A 287 -7.35 -6.35 -15.09
C VAL A 287 -8.63 -5.54 -15.01
N MET A 288 -8.64 -4.50 -14.19
CA MET A 288 -9.85 -3.76 -13.83
C MET A 288 -9.60 -2.27 -13.85
N ASN A 289 -10.58 -1.50 -14.32
CA ASN A 289 -10.64 -0.06 -14.09
C ASN A 289 -11.29 0.23 -12.73
N ASN A 290 -10.73 1.22 -12.02
CA ASN A 290 -11.22 1.67 -10.71
C ASN A 290 -11.63 3.16 -10.76
#